data_b48ddc09eaa210fde4eb2636374ed45f
#
_entry.id   b48ddc09eaa210fde4eb2636374ed45f
#
_cell.length_a   1.000
_cell.length_b   1.000
_cell.length_c   1.000
_cell.angle_alpha   90.00
_cell.angle_beta   90.00
_cell.angle_gamma   90.00
#
_symmetry.space_group_name_H-M   'P 1'
#
loop_
_entity.id
_entity.type
_entity.pdbx_description
1 polymer ?
#
loop_
_entity_poly.entity_id
_entity_poly.type
_entity_poly.pdbx_seq_one_letter_code
_entity_poly.pdbx_strand_id
1 'polypeptide(L)'
;MQWRRRHCCPIKMTWNIKRSLFRTHVAGLLSLALLFTFFLFFSHQDWLSGRSGPRDNPLTYTIRGFRSPKGEAHQNSSLRSLWRETGYVAPKPLLNLSVQQAEGAAGEPAGVGREAGEGARMAVMGLWDSMSTNNSLQKEMDVGEKLSAQPYNYILNEPFKCKETTPFLVLLIAVEPGQADARNAIRQTWGNESIAMGLGFVRLFLLGTPKRSDTFIQSSIEEESRVYHDIIQQDYQDTYYNLTIKTLMGMNWVATYCPHVSYVMKTDSDMFVNTEYLIQKLLKPETPPKQRYFTGYLMRGYAPNRNKDSKWYMPPELYPSERYPIFCSGTGYVFSGDMAELIYQASLSIRRLHLEDVYVGICLAKLRIDPAPPPNEFLFNHWRVSYSSCKYSHLITSHQFQPNELIKYWNHLQSNKHNACINMAKEKNARYRHRKFHGERPP
;
A
#
# COMPACT_ATOMS: atom_id res chain seq x y z
N MET A 1 70.50 6.99 45.24
CA MET A 1 71.30 5.72 45.31
C MET A 1 70.60 4.65 44.58
N GLN A 2 71.27 4.22 43.46
CA GLN A 2 71.38 2.89 42.85
C GLN A 2 70.07 2.11 42.56
N TRP A 3 69.68 2.00 41.31
CA TRP A 3 70.09 1.04 40.25
C TRP A 3 69.79 -0.43 40.59
N ARG A 4 68.85 -1.04 39.84
CA ARG A 4 69.14 -2.23 39.00
C ARG A 4 68.07 -2.52 37.95
N ARG A 5 68.53 -2.53 36.71
CA ARG A 5 67.86 -3.10 35.53
C ARG A 5 67.83 -4.64 35.62
N ARG A 6 66.79 -5.26 35.04
CA ARG A 6 66.95 -6.56 34.36
C ARG A 6 66.10 -6.62 33.11
N HIS A 7 66.78 -6.73 31.98
CA HIS A 7 66.25 -7.14 30.71
C HIS A 7 65.89 -8.62 30.74
N CYS A 8 64.80 -9.04 30.03
CA CYS A 8 64.77 -10.32 29.32
C CYS A 8 63.64 -10.28 28.26
N CYS A 9 64.00 -10.61 27.06
CA CYS A 9 63.19 -10.68 25.81
C CYS A 9 62.03 -11.65 25.88
N PRO A 10 61.00 -11.35 25.04
CA PRO A 10 60.30 -12.41 24.36
C PRO A 10 59.99 -12.10 22.91
N ILE A 11 60.83 -12.47 22.00
CA ILE A 11 60.51 -12.47 20.56
C ILE A 11 60.75 -13.87 20.05
N LYS A 12 59.74 -14.78 20.14
CA LYS A 12 59.67 -16.03 19.40
C LYS A 12 58.27 -16.64 19.24
N MET A 13 57.22 -16.04 19.77
CA MET A 13 55.89 -16.69 19.77
C MET A 13 54.93 -16.20 18.68
N THR A 14 55.20 -15.09 18.00
CA THR A 14 54.27 -14.49 17.01
C THR A 14 54.44 -15.02 15.60
N TRP A 15 55.49 -15.74 15.28
CA TRP A 15 55.77 -16.23 13.90
C TRP A 15 55.04 -17.53 13.56
N ASN A 16 54.78 -18.38 14.52
CA ASN A 16 54.08 -19.66 14.31
C ASN A 16 52.55 -19.49 14.16
N ILE A 17 51.93 -18.48 14.76
CA ILE A 17 50.51 -18.23 14.66
C ILE A 17 50.15 -17.69 13.27
N LYS A 18 50.96 -16.80 12.70
CA LYS A 18 50.74 -16.28 11.32
C LYS A 18 50.87 -17.36 10.23
N ARG A 19 51.77 -18.34 10.39
CA ARG A 19 51.91 -19.45 9.45
C ARG A 19 50.76 -20.45 9.54
N SER A 20 50.18 -20.69 10.71
CA SER A 20 49.02 -21.57 10.87
C SER A 20 47.76 -20.94 10.26
N LEU A 21 47.50 -19.66 10.51
CA LEU A 21 46.36 -18.94 9.91
C LEU A 21 46.44 -18.83 8.39
N PHE A 22 47.66 -18.62 7.85
CA PHE A 22 47.83 -18.56 6.38
C PHE A 22 47.58 -19.95 5.73
N ARG A 23 47.99 -21.03 6.35
CA ARG A 23 47.75 -22.41 5.86
C ARG A 23 46.26 -22.77 5.90
N THR A 24 45.51 -22.37 6.91
CA THR A 24 44.06 -22.61 6.99
C THR A 24 43.28 -21.79 5.95
N HIS A 25 43.65 -20.52 5.70
CA HIS A 25 43.01 -19.72 4.64
C HIS A 25 43.32 -20.23 3.24
N VAL A 26 44.55 -20.67 2.96
CA VAL A 26 44.91 -21.25 1.65
C VAL A 26 44.17 -22.57 1.42
N ALA A 27 44.09 -23.43 2.44
CA ALA A 27 43.34 -24.69 2.36
C ALA A 27 41.83 -24.45 2.13
N GLY A 28 41.24 -23.42 2.79
CA GLY A 28 39.85 -23.02 2.59
C GLY A 28 39.57 -22.52 1.16
N LEU A 29 40.47 -21.70 0.60
CA LEU A 29 40.34 -21.22 -0.79
C LEU A 29 40.48 -22.32 -1.82
N LEU A 30 41.40 -23.29 -1.60
CA LEU A 30 41.55 -24.46 -2.48
C LEU A 30 40.30 -25.36 -2.43
N SER A 31 39.72 -25.56 -1.26
CA SER A 31 38.48 -26.33 -1.09
C SER A 31 37.30 -25.67 -1.82
N LEU A 32 37.14 -24.33 -1.72
CA LEU A 32 36.12 -23.58 -2.44
C LEU A 32 36.31 -23.63 -3.96
N ALA A 33 37.57 -23.56 -4.44
CA ALA A 33 37.86 -23.67 -5.86
C ALA A 33 37.51 -25.07 -6.40
N LEU A 34 37.79 -26.15 -5.64
CA LEU A 34 37.40 -27.49 -6.00
C LEU A 34 35.89 -27.71 -6.02
N LEU A 35 35.15 -27.16 -5.07
CA LEU A 35 33.70 -27.21 -5.07
C LEU A 35 33.10 -26.45 -6.27
N PHE A 36 33.68 -25.32 -6.63
CA PHE A 36 33.22 -24.52 -7.78
C PHE A 36 33.51 -25.27 -9.12
N THR A 37 34.67 -25.91 -9.28
CA THR A 37 34.97 -26.72 -10.47
C THR A 37 34.07 -27.94 -10.55
N PHE A 38 33.76 -28.59 -9.43
CA PHE A 38 32.80 -29.69 -9.35
C PHE A 38 31.39 -29.24 -9.75
N PHE A 39 30.94 -28.11 -9.28
CA PHE A 39 29.64 -27.54 -9.65
C PHE A 39 29.57 -27.23 -11.15
N LEU A 40 30.61 -26.61 -11.74
CA LEU A 40 30.67 -26.34 -13.17
C LEU A 40 30.67 -27.64 -14.00
N PHE A 41 31.35 -28.69 -13.53
CA PHE A 41 31.37 -29.97 -14.22
C PHE A 41 29.99 -30.64 -14.29
N PHE A 42 29.23 -30.62 -13.17
CA PHE A 42 27.86 -31.16 -13.15
C PHE A 42 26.88 -30.29 -13.95
N SER A 43 26.96 -28.97 -13.87
CA SER A 43 26.15 -28.09 -14.69
C SER A 43 26.40 -28.30 -16.20
N HIS A 44 27.63 -28.63 -16.58
CA HIS A 44 27.96 -28.93 -17.97
C HIS A 44 27.44 -30.30 -18.42
N GLN A 45 27.41 -31.28 -17.52
CA GLN A 45 26.83 -32.61 -17.79
C GLN A 45 25.32 -32.53 -18.02
N ASP A 46 24.61 -31.76 -17.22
CA ASP A 46 23.15 -31.53 -17.39
C ASP A 46 22.84 -30.80 -18.72
N TRP A 47 23.73 -29.90 -19.15
CA TRP A 47 23.60 -29.25 -20.45
C TRP A 47 23.85 -30.18 -21.65
N LEU A 48 24.71 -31.16 -21.53
CA LEU A 48 25.00 -32.18 -22.59
C LEU A 48 23.94 -33.28 -22.63
N SER A 49 23.35 -33.67 -21.50
CA SER A 49 22.31 -34.70 -21.44
C SER A 49 20.92 -34.21 -21.93
N GLY A 50 20.69 -32.88 -22.03
CA GLY A 50 19.46 -32.30 -22.58
C GLY A 50 19.36 -32.28 -24.11
N ARG A 51 20.31 -32.85 -24.86
CA ARG A 51 20.38 -32.75 -26.34
C ARG A 51 20.13 -34.05 -27.13
N SER A 52 19.53 -35.06 -26.54
CA SER A 52 19.14 -36.27 -27.29
C SER A 52 17.71 -36.71 -26.93
N GLY A 53 16.73 -36.02 -27.48
CA GLY A 53 15.34 -36.49 -27.56
C GLY A 53 14.90 -36.50 -29.04
N PRO A 54 14.08 -37.46 -29.50
CA PRO A 54 13.84 -37.71 -30.91
C PRO A 54 12.87 -36.68 -31.51
N ARG A 55 13.14 -36.34 -32.77
CA ARG A 55 12.22 -35.59 -33.64
C ARG A 55 11.02 -36.45 -33.94
N ASP A 56 9.88 -36.14 -33.41
CA ASP A 56 8.61 -36.64 -33.89
C ASP A 56 7.74 -35.47 -34.43
N ASN A 57 7.13 -35.77 -35.58
CA ASN A 57 6.37 -34.90 -36.46
C ASN A 57 5.15 -34.25 -35.79
N PRO A 58 4.67 -33.14 -36.35
CA PRO A 58 3.46 -32.46 -35.85
C PRO A 58 2.20 -33.24 -36.25
N LEU A 59 1.54 -33.83 -35.28
CA LEU A 59 0.19 -34.38 -35.42
C LEU A 59 -0.82 -33.24 -35.31
N THR A 60 -1.46 -32.99 -36.45
CA THR A 60 -2.68 -32.23 -36.62
C THR A 60 -3.78 -32.76 -35.70
N TYR A 61 -4.18 -32.00 -34.67
CA TYR A 61 -5.41 -32.28 -33.92
C TYR A 61 -6.62 -31.69 -34.67
N THR A 62 -7.38 -32.57 -35.29
CA THR A 62 -8.70 -32.30 -35.83
C THR A 62 -9.68 -32.04 -34.69
N ILE A 63 -10.26 -30.85 -34.63
CA ILE A 63 -11.31 -30.51 -33.68
C ILE A 63 -12.58 -31.29 -34.10
N ARG A 64 -12.91 -32.33 -33.34
CA ARG A 64 -14.22 -32.98 -33.40
C ARG A 64 -15.21 -32.12 -32.62
N GLY A 65 -16.20 -31.60 -33.35
CA GLY A 65 -17.31 -30.84 -32.82
C GLY A 65 -18.12 -31.60 -31.78
N PHE A 66 -18.31 -30.96 -30.64
CA PHE A 66 -19.32 -31.36 -29.66
C PHE A 66 -20.64 -30.67 -30.04
N ARG A 67 -21.62 -31.49 -30.45
CA ARG A 67 -23.00 -31.10 -30.63
C ARG A 67 -23.60 -30.65 -29.30
N SER A 68 -24.18 -29.46 -29.30
CA SER A 68 -25.06 -28.95 -28.25
C SER A 68 -26.37 -29.73 -28.21
N PRO A 69 -26.86 -30.15 -27.03
CA PRO A 69 -28.27 -30.55 -26.91
C PRO A 69 -29.13 -29.29 -26.74
N LYS A 70 -30.14 -29.17 -27.59
CA LYS A 70 -31.29 -28.29 -27.39
C LYS A 70 -32.12 -28.81 -26.20
N GLY A 71 -32.49 -27.94 -25.28
CA GLY A 71 -33.37 -28.25 -24.17
C GLY A 71 -33.69 -27.01 -23.36
N GLU A 72 -34.81 -26.41 -23.67
CA GLU A 72 -35.79 -25.72 -22.82
C GLU A 72 -35.39 -24.55 -21.95
N ALA A 73 -35.86 -23.39 -22.38
CA ALA A 73 -36.00 -22.17 -21.61
C ALA A 73 -37.08 -22.38 -20.52
N HIS A 74 -36.64 -22.32 -19.25
CA HIS A 74 -37.53 -21.96 -18.15
C HIS A 74 -37.15 -20.59 -17.61
N GLN A 75 -38.10 -19.67 -17.77
CA GLN A 75 -38.13 -18.31 -17.27
C GLN A 75 -37.93 -18.33 -15.74
N ASN A 76 -36.94 -17.60 -15.25
CA ASN A 76 -36.96 -17.09 -13.89
C ASN A 76 -36.88 -15.55 -13.94
N SER A 77 -38.05 -14.98 -14.17
CA SER A 77 -38.36 -13.56 -14.07
C SER A 77 -38.72 -13.21 -12.63
N SER A 78 -37.76 -13.09 -11.74
CA SER A 78 -38.07 -12.67 -10.35
C SER A 78 -37.03 -11.74 -9.68
N LEU A 79 -36.01 -11.28 -10.39
CA LEU A 79 -35.02 -10.34 -9.82
C LEU A 79 -34.85 -9.04 -10.60
N ARG A 80 -35.65 -8.80 -11.66
CA ARG A 80 -35.64 -7.53 -12.42
C ARG A 80 -36.73 -6.53 -12.02
N SER A 81 -37.63 -6.87 -11.09
CA SER A 81 -38.75 -6.00 -10.71
C SER A 81 -38.51 -5.15 -9.45
N LEU A 82 -37.37 -5.31 -8.73
CA LEU A 82 -37.12 -4.53 -7.50
C LEU A 82 -36.38 -3.19 -7.71
N TRP A 83 -35.96 -2.87 -8.94
CA TRP A 83 -35.17 -1.66 -9.20
C TRP A 83 -35.92 -0.56 -9.98
N ARG A 84 -37.22 -0.67 -10.15
CA ARG A 84 -38.03 0.29 -10.95
C ARG A 84 -38.89 1.25 -10.15
N GLU A 85 -38.88 1.21 -8.81
CA GLU A 85 -39.77 2.06 -7.99
C GLU A 85 -39.07 3.07 -7.07
N THR A 86 -37.78 3.32 -7.22
CA THR A 86 -37.17 4.50 -6.59
C THR A 86 -36.80 5.50 -7.69
N GLY A 87 -37.70 6.45 -7.93
CA GLY A 87 -37.50 7.55 -8.88
C GLY A 87 -36.34 8.46 -8.47
N TYR A 88 -35.15 8.17 -8.96
CA TYR A 88 -34.00 9.07 -8.84
C TYR A 88 -33.89 9.87 -10.13
N VAL A 89 -34.28 11.15 -10.04
CA VAL A 89 -34.09 12.14 -11.10
C VAL A 89 -32.67 12.65 -11.02
N ALA A 90 -31.86 12.33 -12.04
CA ALA A 90 -30.49 12.86 -12.17
C ALA A 90 -30.54 14.40 -12.39
N PRO A 91 -29.68 15.18 -11.69
CA PRO A 91 -29.55 16.61 -11.97
C PRO A 91 -28.88 16.83 -13.32
N LYS A 92 -29.48 17.73 -14.13
CA LYS A 92 -28.95 18.19 -15.43
C LYS A 92 -27.65 18.98 -15.24
N PRO A 93 -26.69 18.92 -16.17
CA PRO A 93 -25.47 19.72 -16.10
C PRO A 93 -25.79 21.20 -16.31
N LEU A 94 -25.27 22.03 -15.43
CA LEU A 94 -25.34 23.51 -15.55
C LEU A 94 -24.39 23.97 -16.66
N LEU A 95 -24.98 24.59 -17.66
CA LEU A 95 -24.32 25.30 -18.76
C LEU A 95 -23.57 26.54 -18.26
N ASN A 96 -22.42 26.80 -18.88
CA ASN A 96 -21.61 27.99 -18.80
C ASN A 96 -22.40 29.29 -18.71
N LEU A 97 -22.12 30.12 -17.72
CA LEU A 97 -22.45 31.54 -17.72
C LEU A 97 -21.19 32.37 -17.92
N SER A 98 -21.10 32.96 -19.08
CA SER A 98 -20.18 34.00 -19.48
C SER A 98 -20.33 35.25 -18.61
N VAL A 99 -19.17 35.76 -18.16
CA VAL A 99 -19.04 37.07 -17.48
C VAL A 99 -19.34 38.17 -18.50
N GLN A 100 -20.39 38.96 -18.28
CA GLN A 100 -20.53 40.32 -18.83
C GLN A 100 -20.42 41.34 -17.71
N GLN A 101 -19.48 42.25 -17.92
CA GLN A 101 -19.32 43.49 -17.13
C GLN A 101 -20.54 44.38 -17.31
N ALA A 102 -21.00 44.98 -16.22
CA ALA A 102 -21.82 46.21 -16.25
C ALA A 102 -21.34 47.14 -15.13
N GLU A 103 -20.83 48.28 -15.57
CA GLU A 103 -20.53 49.45 -14.74
C GLU A 103 -21.82 50.19 -14.38
N GLY A 104 -21.81 50.83 -13.21
CA GLY A 104 -22.45 52.12 -12.97
C GLY A 104 -23.73 52.14 -12.14
N ALA A 105 -23.65 52.69 -10.97
CA ALA A 105 -24.30 53.90 -10.50
C ALA A 105 -24.50 53.90 -8.96
N ALA A 106 -24.11 55.01 -8.40
CA ALA A 106 -24.18 55.42 -7.02
C ALA A 106 -25.61 55.64 -6.50
N GLY A 107 -25.81 55.50 -5.19
CA GLY A 107 -27.01 55.93 -4.50
C GLY A 107 -27.08 55.49 -3.04
N GLU A 108 -26.51 56.27 -2.12
CA GLU A 108 -26.93 56.34 -0.73
C GLU A 108 -28.21 57.22 -0.61
N PRO A 109 -29.03 57.27 0.49
CA PRO A 109 -28.65 57.10 1.88
C PRO A 109 -29.73 56.51 2.86
N ALA A 110 -29.35 56.53 4.15
CA ALA A 110 -30.11 56.66 5.40
C ALA A 110 -30.83 55.40 5.95
N GLY A 111 -30.45 54.90 7.11
CA GLY A 111 -30.70 55.40 8.43
C GLY A 111 -31.33 54.36 9.33
N VAL A 112 -30.82 54.25 10.58
CA VAL A 112 -31.53 53.86 11.82
C VAL A 112 -31.55 52.31 12.16
N GLY A 113 -30.97 52.03 13.32
CA GLY A 113 -31.33 50.89 14.18
C GLY A 113 -30.22 50.32 15.00
N ARG A 114 -29.99 50.88 16.20
CA ARG A 114 -29.10 50.34 17.26
C ARG A 114 -29.65 49.08 17.90
N GLU A 115 -28.66 48.31 18.45
CA GLU A 115 -28.79 47.39 19.56
C GLU A 115 -29.16 45.92 19.27
N ALA A 116 -28.11 45.10 19.17
CA ALA A 116 -28.03 43.74 19.70
C ALA A 116 -26.56 43.29 19.51
N GLY A 117 -25.74 43.16 20.47
CA GLY A 117 -25.71 42.33 21.60
C GLY A 117 -24.26 41.95 21.81
N GLU A 118 -23.60 42.44 22.87
CA GLU A 118 -22.22 42.10 23.28
C GLU A 118 -21.97 40.58 23.49
N GLY A 119 -23.01 39.78 23.58
CA GLY A 119 -22.89 38.33 23.78
C GLY A 119 -22.38 37.54 22.56
N ALA A 120 -22.53 38.06 21.35
CA ALA A 120 -22.05 37.39 20.13
C ALA A 120 -20.53 37.60 19.86
N ARG A 121 -19.95 38.65 20.45
CA ARG A 121 -18.52 38.96 20.30
C ARG A 121 -17.61 38.06 21.13
N MET A 122 -18.04 37.57 22.33
CA MET A 122 -17.24 36.67 23.16
C MET A 122 -17.21 35.23 22.63
N ALA A 123 -18.29 34.75 22.03
CA ALA A 123 -18.30 33.42 21.43
C ALA A 123 -17.43 33.31 20.14
N VAL A 124 -17.29 34.44 19.42
CA VAL A 124 -16.42 34.49 18.23
C VAL A 124 -14.96 34.65 18.61
N MET A 125 -14.62 35.32 19.73
CA MET A 125 -13.21 35.41 20.20
C MET A 125 -12.65 34.10 20.69
N GLY A 126 -13.43 33.25 21.37
CA GLY A 126 -12.98 31.91 21.79
C GLY A 126 -12.76 30.92 20.64
N LEU A 127 -13.44 31.11 19.51
CA LEU A 127 -13.21 30.34 18.27
C LEU A 127 -11.98 30.84 17.48
N TRP A 128 -11.61 32.11 17.63
CA TRP A 128 -10.44 32.69 16.96
C TRP A 128 -9.11 32.28 17.61
N ASP A 129 -9.06 32.08 18.92
CA ASP A 129 -7.83 31.61 19.60
C ASP A 129 -7.52 30.13 19.32
N SER A 130 -8.54 29.30 19.11
CA SER A 130 -8.31 27.92 18.62
C SER A 130 -7.96 27.84 17.12
N MET A 131 -8.33 28.88 16.34
CA MET A 131 -7.91 29.01 14.92
C MET A 131 -6.49 29.57 14.78
N SER A 132 -5.96 30.30 15.78
CA SER A 132 -4.61 30.88 15.74
C SER A 132 -3.53 29.81 15.83
N THR A 133 -3.73 28.73 16.59
CA THR A 133 -2.78 27.61 16.66
C THR A 133 -2.73 26.80 15.36
N ASN A 134 -3.84 26.71 14.61
CA ASN A 134 -3.85 26.06 13.31
C ASN A 134 -3.21 26.91 12.18
N ASN A 135 -3.24 28.24 12.31
CA ASN A 135 -2.62 29.14 11.34
C ASN A 135 -1.09 29.14 11.39
N SER A 136 -0.47 28.87 12.56
CA SER A 136 0.98 28.73 12.68
C SER A 136 1.49 27.48 11.95
N LEU A 137 0.84 26.33 12.15
CA LEU A 137 1.16 25.07 11.44
C LEU A 137 0.97 25.23 9.92
N GLN A 138 -0.07 25.92 9.47
CA GLN A 138 -0.33 26.14 8.07
C GLN A 138 0.70 27.08 7.43
N LYS A 139 1.15 28.11 8.16
CA LYS A 139 2.18 29.04 7.72
C LYS A 139 3.56 28.38 7.64
N GLU A 140 3.90 27.47 8.56
CA GLU A 140 5.15 26.71 8.55
C GLU A 140 5.20 25.65 7.45
N MET A 141 4.04 25.06 7.08
CA MET A 141 3.96 24.04 6.02
C MET A 141 3.92 24.64 4.60
N ASP A 142 3.58 25.92 4.47
CA ASP A 142 3.54 26.62 3.18
C ASP A 142 4.94 27.12 2.72
N VAL A 143 5.95 27.02 3.54
CA VAL A 143 7.32 27.48 3.24
C VAL A 143 8.11 26.32 2.62
N GLY A 144 8.38 26.39 1.33
CA GLY A 144 9.27 25.44 0.62
C GLY A 144 8.75 25.01 -0.74
N GLU A 145 9.41 24.01 -1.31
CA GLU A 145 9.06 23.49 -2.64
C GLU A 145 7.71 22.77 -2.58
N LYS A 146 6.75 23.29 -3.33
CA LYS A 146 5.42 22.70 -3.50
C LYS A 146 5.39 21.79 -4.71
N LEU A 147 4.53 20.78 -4.67
CA LEU A 147 4.29 19.92 -5.81
C LEU A 147 3.52 20.74 -6.87
N SER A 148 3.94 20.68 -8.15
CA SER A 148 3.12 21.21 -9.23
C SER A 148 1.89 20.34 -9.48
N ALA A 149 0.86 20.88 -10.14
CA ALA A 149 -0.39 20.14 -10.36
C ALA A 149 -0.21 18.87 -11.24
N GLN A 150 0.79 18.85 -12.14
CA GLN A 150 1.15 17.69 -12.97
C GLN A 150 2.68 17.61 -13.08
N PRO A 151 3.37 17.17 -12.01
CA PRO A 151 4.83 17.23 -11.99
C PRO A 151 5.50 16.12 -12.79
N TYR A 152 4.77 15.04 -13.13
CA TYR A 152 5.32 13.84 -13.76
C TYR A 152 4.43 13.33 -14.88
N ASN A 153 5.06 12.81 -15.95
CA ASN A 153 4.36 12.25 -17.09
C ASN A 153 4.12 10.75 -16.88
N TYR A 154 3.03 10.24 -17.46
CA TYR A 154 2.80 8.81 -17.52
C TYR A 154 3.70 8.16 -18.56
N ILE A 155 4.45 7.14 -18.16
CA ILE A 155 5.15 6.21 -19.05
C ILE A 155 4.17 5.08 -19.41
N LEU A 156 3.47 4.54 -18.41
CA LEU A 156 2.38 3.56 -18.57
C LEU A 156 1.16 4.08 -17.83
N ASN A 157 -0.01 3.95 -18.44
CA ASN A 157 -1.27 4.42 -17.87
C ASN A 157 -2.43 3.52 -18.31
N GLU A 158 -3.45 3.38 -17.45
CA GLU A 158 -4.66 2.60 -17.68
C GLU A 158 -5.93 3.47 -17.56
N PRO A 159 -6.10 4.50 -18.41
CA PRO A 159 -7.14 5.53 -18.24
C PRO A 159 -8.57 5.01 -18.41
N PHE A 160 -8.72 3.80 -18.93
CA PHE A 160 -10.03 3.17 -19.18
C PHE A 160 -10.43 2.16 -18.12
N LYS A 161 -9.56 1.84 -17.16
CA LYS A 161 -9.78 0.78 -16.16
C LYS A 161 -11.06 0.94 -15.35
N CYS A 162 -11.52 2.18 -15.12
CA CYS A 162 -12.75 2.49 -14.38
C CYS A 162 -13.89 3.03 -15.27
N LYS A 163 -13.72 3.01 -16.61
CA LYS A 163 -14.67 3.68 -17.51
C LYS A 163 -15.95 2.89 -17.71
N GLU A 164 -15.85 1.57 -17.79
CA GLU A 164 -16.99 0.69 -18.09
C GLU A 164 -17.83 0.36 -16.86
N THR A 165 -17.19 0.31 -15.69
CA THR A 165 -17.83 -0.03 -14.42
C THR A 165 -17.32 0.89 -13.32
N THR A 166 -18.23 1.40 -12.49
CA THR A 166 -17.82 2.12 -11.27
C THR A 166 -17.34 1.10 -10.22
N PRO A 167 -16.04 1.01 -9.92
CA PRO A 167 -15.56 0.03 -8.97
C PRO A 167 -15.97 0.39 -7.54
N PHE A 168 -16.27 -0.63 -6.74
CA PHE A 168 -16.49 -0.48 -5.30
C PHE A 168 -15.17 -0.22 -4.56
N LEU A 169 -14.10 -0.89 -4.99
CA LEU A 169 -12.78 -0.77 -4.36
C LEU A 169 -11.66 -0.71 -5.41
N VAL A 170 -10.79 0.29 -5.27
CA VAL A 170 -9.52 0.38 -5.99
C VAL A 170 -8.38 0.10 -5.03
N LEU A 171 -7.48 -0.81 -5.38
CA LEU A 171 -6.20 -1.01 -4.70
C LEU A 171 -5.09 -0.23 -5.39
N LEU A 172 -4.44 0.67 -4.67
CA LEU A 172 -3.20 1.35 -5.05
C LEU A 172 -2.04 0.67 -4.34
N ILE A 173 -1.24 -0.10 -5.07
CA ILE A 173 -0.19 -0.96 -4.52
C ILE A 173 1.17 -0.37 -4.86
N ALA A 174 1.87 0.15 -3.85
CA ALA A 174 3.22 0.65 -4.00
C ALA A 174 4.18 -0.54 -4.18
N VAL A 175 4.91 -0.59 -5.29
CA VAL A 175 5.85 -1.66 -5.61
C VAL A 175 7.07 -1.10 -6.36
N GLU A 176 8.23 -1.73 -6.20
CA GLU A 176 9.43 -1.35 -6.97
C GLU A 176 9.38 -1.96 -8.38
N PRO A 177 9.96 -1.28 -9.40
CA PRO A 177 9.98 -1.76 -10.78
C PRO A 177 10.46 -3.21 -10.93
N GLY A 178 11.55 -3.59 -10.25
CA GLY A 178 12.14 -4.93 -10.31
C GLY A 178 11.37 -6.04 -9.60
N GLN A 179 10.29 -5.73 -8.86
CA GLN A 179 9.57 -6.71 -8.03
C GLN A 179 8.42 -7.40 -8.80
N ALA A 180 8.67 -7.97 -9.96
CA ALA A 180 7.69 -8.70 -10.76
C ALA A 180 7.07 -9.88 -9.99
N ASP A 181 7.86 -10.61 -9.19
CA ASP A 181 7.38 -11.73 -8.38
C ASP A 181 6.36 -11.30 -7.34
N ALA A 182 6.54 -10.12 -6.72
CA ALA A 182 5.58 -9.58 -5.77
C ALA A 182 4.27 -9.21 -6.49
N ARG A 183 4.33 -8.56 -7.66
CA ARG A 183 3.13 -8.26 -8.46
C ARG A 183 2.38 -9.53 -8.85
N ASN A 184 3.10 -10.56 -9.31
CA ASN A 184 2.50 -11.85 -9.67
C ASN A 184 1.87 -12.56 -8.47
N ALA A 185 2.53 -12.57 -7.32
CA ALA A 185 1.95 -13.14 -6.09
C ALA A 185 0.67 -12.43 -5.67
N ILE A 186 0.63 -11.10 -5.77
CA ILE A 186 -0.55 -10.30 -5.46
C ILE A 186 -1.70 -10.59 -6.42
N ARG A 187 -1.44 -10.70 -7.73
CA ARG A 187 -2.45 -11.07 -8.74
C ARG A 187 -3.08 -12.43 -8.47
N GLN A 188 -2.29 -13.38 -7.98
CA GLN A 188 -2.74 -14.75 -7.66
C GLN A 188 -3.44 -14.85 -6.31
N THR A 189 -3.35 -13.83 -5.47
CA THR A 189 -3.83 -13.85 -4.08
C THR A 189 -4.83 -12.71 -3.82
N TRP A 190 -4.60 -11.92 -2.83
CA TRP A 190 -5.51 -10.89 -2.33
C TRP A 190 -5.82 -9.76 -3.32
N GLY A 191 -4.99 -9.56 -4.33
CA GLY A 191 -5.22 -8.61 -5.42
C GLY A 191 -5.94 -9.21 -6.64
N ASN A 192 -6.43 -10.43 -6.58
CA ASN A 192 -7.20 -11.02 -7.67
C ASN A 192 -8.54 -10.31 -7.81
N GLU A 193 -8.77 -9.67 -8.96
CA GLU A 193 -9.97 -8.87 -9.23
C GLU A 193 -11.26 -9.71 -9.24
N SER A 194 -11.16 -11.04 -9.36
CA SER A 194 -12.31 -11.95 -9.28
C SER A 194 -12.79 -12.24 -7.85
N ILE A 195 -12.08 -11.81 -6.80
CA ILE A 195 -12.46 -12.08 -5.41
C ILE A 195 -13.80 -11.44 -5.04
N ALA A 196 -14.08 -10.27 -5.58
CA ALA A 196 -15.31 -9.50 -5.31
C ALA A 196 -16.24 -9.51 -6.53
N MET A 197 -16.62 -10.70 -7.01
CA MET A 197 -17.50 -10.83 -8.16
C MET A 197 -18.78 -9.99 -8.00
N GLY A 198 -19.04 -9.12 -8.97
CA GLY A 198 -20.24 -8.27 -9.01
C GLY A 198 -20.12 -6.93 -8.31
N LEU A 199 -19.02 -6.65 -7.56
CA LEU A 199 -18.84 -5.37 -6.86
C LEU A 199 -17.91 -4.38 -7.60
N GLY A 200 -17.24 -4.80 -8.67
CA GLY A 200 -16.20 -3.99 -9.31
C GLY A 200 -15.00 -3.78 -8.36
N PHE A 201 -13.94 -4.54 -8.62
CA PHE A 201 -12.68 -4.48 -7.86
C PHE A 201 -11.53 -4.26 -8.82
N VAL A 202 -10.75 -3.23 -8.60
CA VAL A 202 -9.64 -2.82 -9.47
C VAL A 202 -8.34 -2.82 -8.70
N ARG A 203 -7.31 -3.42 -9.27
CA ARG A 203 -5.95 -3.44 -8.78
C ARG A 203 -5.05 -2.59 -9.67
N LEU A 204 -4.20 -1.75 -9.06
CA LEU A 204 -3.21 -0.94 -9.75
C LEU A 204 -1.87 -0.98 -9.00
N PHE A 205 -0.82 -1.33 -9.72
CA PHE A 205 0.56 -1.24 -9.24
C PHE A 205 1.14 0.13 -9.60
N LEU A 206 1.61 0.85 -8.58
CA LEU A 206 2.20 2.17 -8.73
C LEU A 206 3.73 2.06 -8.82
N LEU A 207 4.31 2.48 -9.93
CA LEU A 207 5.73 2.44 -10.21
C LEU A 207 6.27 3.83 -10.58
N GLY A 208 7.54 4.06 -10.25
CA GLY A 208 8.39 5.06 -10.88
C GLY A 208 9.36 4.40 -11.86
N THR A 209 10.37 5.15 -12.29
CA THR A 209 11.46 4.64 -13.14
C THR A 209 12.49 3.87 -12.31
N PRO A 210 13.14 2.83 -12.87
CA PRO A 210 14.23 2.14 -12.19
C PRO A 210 15.37 3.10 -11.77
N LYS A 211 16.10 2.79 -10.69
CA LYS A 211 17.20 3.61 -10.15
C LYS A 211 18.36 3.83 -11.14
N ARG A 212 18.58 2.89 -12.05
CA ARG A 212 19.45 3.00 -13.20
C ARG A 212 18.59 2.84 -14.43
N SER A 213 18.94 3.48 -15.54
CA SER A 213 18.24 3.29 -16.80
C SER A 213 18.41 1.84 -17.29
N ASP A 214 17.83 0.91 -16.56
CA ASP A 214 17.84 -0.52 -16.84
C ASP A 214 16.75 -0.78 -17.89
N THR A 215 17.20 -0.80 -19.14
CA THR A 215 16.32 -1.02 -20.29
C THR A 215 15.66 -2.39 -20.26
N PHE A 216 16.31 -3.41 -19.64
CA PHE A 216 15.75 -4.74 -19.51
C PHE A 216 14.55 -4.76 -18.55
N ILE A 217 14.70 -4.13 -17.37
CA ILE A 217 13.59 -4.01 -16.42
C ILE A 217 12.45 -3.22 -17.07
N GLN A 218 12.73 -2.12 -17.74
CA GLN A 218 11.70 -1.30 -18.37
C GLN A 218 10.93 -2.06 -19.46
N SER A 219 11.63 -2.75 -20.37
CA SER A 219 10.98 -3.56 -21.41
C SER A 219 10.12 -4.70 -20.80
N SER A 220 10.59 -5.30 -19.70
CA SER A 220 9.82 -6.33 -18.99
C SER A 220 8.52 -5.76 -18.37
N ILE A 221 8.57 -4.55 -17.83
CA ILE A 221 7.38 -3.86 -17.27
C ILE A 221 6.38 -3.50 -18.39
N GLU A 222 6.87 -3.04 -19.53
CA GLU A 222 6.04 -2.72 -20.68
C GLU A 222 5.31 -3.95 -21.23
N GLU A 223 6.00 -5.09 -21.29
CA GLU A 223 5.37 -6.36 -21.68
C GLU A 223 4.35 -6.82 -20.65
N GLU A 224 4.68 -6.74 -19.35
CA GLU A 224 3.79 -7.07 -18.26
C GLU A 224 2.54 -6.18 -18.29
N SER A 225 2.68 -4.87 -18.53
CA SER A 225 1.56 -3.94 -18.62
C SER A 225 0.61 -4.28 -19.78
N ARG A 226 1.15 -4.67 -20.94
CA ARG A 226 0.34 -5.10 -22.10
C ARG A 226 -0.48 -6.36 -21.82
N VAL A 227 -0.03 -7.22 -20.92
CA VAL A 227 -0.73 -8.48 -20.58
C VAL A 227 -1.78 -8.27 -19.50
N TYR A 228 -1.46 -7.47 -18.46
CA TYR A 228 -2.27 -7.41 -17.25
C TYR A 228 -3.11 -6.13 -17.12
N HIS A 229 -2.77 -5.06 -17.82
CA HIS A 229 -3.47 -3.77 -17.75
C HIS A 229 -3.72 -3.29 -16.33
N ASP A 230 -2.68 -3.34 -15.46
CA ASP A 230 -2.78 -3.00 -14.04
C ASP A 230 -1.57 -2.23 -13.51
N ILE A 231 -0.78 -1.62 -14.41
CA ILE A 231 0.42 -0.86 -14.07
C ILE A 231 0.25 0.62 -14.41
N ILE A 232 0.49 1.46 -13.42
CA ILE A 232 0.64 2.91 -13.58
C ILE A 232 2.09 3.26 -13.31
N GLN A 233 2.82 3.73 -14.34
CA GLN A 233 4.20 4.15 -14.22
C GLN A 233 4.36 5.61 -14.63
N GLN A 234 5.11 6.37 -13.83
CA GLN A 234 5.44 7.77 -14.11
C GLN A 234 6.94 8.02 -14.05
N ASP A 235 7.38 9.15 -14.63
CA ASP A 235 8.79 9.48 -14.90
C ASP A 235 9.59 10.00 -13.69
N TYR A 236 9.12 9.78 -12.45
CA TYR A 236 9.92 10.00 -11.24
C TYR A 236 10.78 8.77 -10.92
N GLN A 237 11.95 9.00 -10.30
CA GLN A 237 12.82 7.91 -9.86
C GLN A 237 12.19 7.12 -8.70
N ASP A 238 12.08 5.80 -8.83
CA ASP A 238 11.50 4.91 -7.80
C ASP A 238 12.48 4.70 -6.64
N THR A 239 12.26 5.42 -5.57
CA THR A 239 13.07 5.35 -4.34
C THR A 239 12.19 5.46 -3.10
N TYR A 240 12.71 5.04 -1.94
CA TYR A 240 12.05 5.23 -0.65
C TYR A 240 11.67 6.70 -0.40
N TYR A 241 12.55 7.64 -0.78
CA TYR A 241 12.33 9.07 -0.60
C TYR A 241 11.24 9.66 -1.51
N ASN A 242 10.84 8.94 -2.55
CA ASN A 242 9.80 9.34 -3.49
C ASN A 242 8.46 8.58 -3.28
N LEU A 243 8.30 7.85 -2.16
CA LEU A 243 7.03 7.18 -1.84
C LEU A 243 5.86 8.16 -1.71
N THR A 244 6.10 9.37 -1.21
CA THR A 244 5.09 10.44 -1.18
C THR A 244 4.62 10.80 -2.59
N ILE A 245 5.54 10.94 -3.55
CA ILE A 245 5.21 11.17 -4.96
C ILE A 245 4.38 10.02 -5.50
N LYS A 246 4.85 8.78 -5.31
CA LYS A 246 4.17 7.56 -5.76
C LYS A 246 2.71 7.52 -5.29
N THR A 247 2.47 7.76 -4.03
CA THR A 247 1.12 7.74 -3.45
C THR A 247 0.25 8.89 -3.97
N LEU A 248 0.78 10.12 -4.04
CA LEU A 248 0.03 11.26 -4.56
C LEU A 248 -0.33 11.09 -6.04
N MET A 249 0.55 10.48 -6.83
CA MET A 249 0.27 10.17 -8.24
C MET A 249 -0.83 9.13 -8.37
N GLY A 250 -0.84 8.12 -7.49
CA GLY A 250 -1.96 7.17 -7.40
C GLY A 250 -3.27 7.83 -7.03
N MET A 251 -3.27 8.73 -6.05
CA MET A 251 -4.46 9.51 -5.66
C MET A 251 -4.96 10.42 -6.79
N ASN A 252 -4.04 11.10 -7.50
CA ASN A 252 -4.39 11.90 -8.67
C ASN A 252 -4.96 11.04 -9.80
N TRP A 253 -4.42 9.84 -10.00
CA TRP A 253 -4.96 8.90 -10.98
C TRP A 253 -6.41 8.52 -10.65
N VAL A 254 -6.71 8.20 -9.37
CA VAL A 254 -8.07 7.90 -8.92
C VAL A 254 -8.99 9.09 -9.13
N ALA A 255 -8.57 10.29 -8.71
CA ALA A 255 -9.36 11.51 -8.88
C ALA A 255 -9.69 11.80 -10.35
N THR A 256 -8.75 11.48 -11.26
CA THR A 256 -8.88 11.76 -12.69
C THR A 256 -9.68 10.70 -13.44
N TYR A 257 -9.38 9.41 -13.20
CA TYR A 257 -9.88 8.31 -14.03
C TYR A 257 -10.92 7.42 -13.32
N CYS A 258 -11.02 7.51 -11.97
CA CYS A 258 -11.98 6.77 -11.14
C CYS A 258 -12.76 7.66 -10.15
N PRO A 259 -13.29 8.82 -10.53
CA PRO A 259 -13.85 9.80 -9.58
C PRO A 259 -15.08 9.30 -8.80
N HIS A 260 -15.70 8.22 -9.27
CA HIS A 260 -16.91 7.64 -8.66
C HIS A 260 -16.65 6.36 -7.87
N VAL A 261 -15.38 5.99 -7.64
CA VAL A 261 -15.06 4.84 -6.81
C VAL A 261 -15.59 5.01 -5.38
N SER A 262 -16.14 3.94 -4.80
CA SER A 262 -16.65 4.02 -3.43
C SER A 262 -15.51 4.10 -2.41
N TYR A 263 -14.50 3.25 -2.55
CA TYR A 263 -13.37 3.18 -1.63
C TYR A 263 -12.05 2.94 -2.35
N VAL A 264 -10.98 3.39 -1.73
CA VAL A 264 -9.60 3.15 -2.18
C VAL A 264 -8.79 2.59 -1.01
N MET A 265 -7.95 1.61 -1.26
CA MET A 265 -6.93 1.16 -0.32
C MET A 265 -5.54 1.39 -0.90
N LYS A 266 -4.71 2.16 -0.21
CA LYS A 266 -3.26 2.16 -0.49
C LYS A 266 -2.60 1.11 0.38
N THR A 267 -1.70 0.33 -0.20
CA THR A 267 -0.92 -0.67 0.53
C THR A 267 0.43 -0.93 -0.13
N ASP A 268 1.37 -1.54 0.61
CA ASP A 268 2.68 -1.93 0.09
C ASP A 268 2.64 -3.36 -0.48
N SER A 269 3.64 -3.69 -1.31
CA SER A 269 3.70 -4.99 -2.01
C SER A 269 4.04 -6.18 -1.11
N ASP A 270 4.64 -5.94 0.05
CA ASP A 270 5.01 -6.97 1.04
C ASP A 270 3.94 -7.19 2.13
N MET A 271 2.70 -6.86 1.81
CA MET A 271 1.55 -7.03 2.68
C MET A 271 0.75 -8.29 2.35
N PHE A 272 0.20 -8.92 3.38
CA PHE A 272 -0.98 -9.77 3.27
C PHE A 272 -2.21 -8.89 3.51
N VAL A 273 -3.17 -8.94 2.60
CA VAL A 273 -4.44 -8.22 2.73
C VAL A 273 -5.60 -9.23 2.64
N ASN A 274 -6.45 -9.29 3.65
CA ASN A 274 -7.69 -10.05 3.57
C ASN A 274 -8.77 -9.20 2.89
N THR A 275 -8.74 -9.14 1.58
CA THR A 275 -9.63 -8.31 0.76
C THR A 275 -11.09 -8.65 0.95
N GLU A 276 -11.42 -9.93 1.12
CA GLU A 276 -12.80 -10.35 1.38
C GLU A 276 -13.30 -9.83 2.74
N TYR A 277 -12.49 -9.93 3.78
CA TYR A 277 -12.84 -9.41 5.10
C TYR A 277 -12.95 -7.88 5.10
N LEU A 278 -12.02 -7.20 4.40
CA LEU A 278 -12.07 -5.76 4.19
C LEU A 278 -13.40 -5.34 3.58
N ILE A 279 -13.79 -5.94 2.47
CA ILE A 279 -15.02 -5.61 1.75
C ILE A 279 -16.26 -5.92 2.62
N GLN A 280 -16.38 -7.15 3.11
CA GLN A 280 -17.59 -7.62 3.76
C GLN A 280 -17.78 -7.11 5.18
N LYS A 281 -16.70 -6.87 5.93
CA LYS A 281 -16.78 -6.53 7.38
C LYS A 281 -16.51 -5.08 7.69
N LEU A 282 -15.60 -4.44 6.95
CA LEU A 282 -15.27 -3.02 7.18
C LEU A 282 -16.07 -2.08 6.26
N LEU A 283 -16.07 -2.36 4.96
CA LEU A 283 -16.65 -1.45 3.96
C LEU A 283 -18.16 -1.66 3.76
N LYS A 284 -18.64 -2.90 3.91
CA LYS A 284 -20.06 -3.29 3.91
C LYS A 284 -20.81 -2.76 2.69
N PRO A 285 -20.70 -3.44 1.53
CA PRO A 285 -21.28 -2.96 0.28
C PRO A 285 -22.81 -2.82 0.29
N GLU A 286 -23.48 -3.43 1.26
CA GLU A 286 -24.91 -3.28 1.53
C GLU A 286 -25.30 -1.93 2.13
N THR A 287 -24.32 -1.13 2.56
CA THR A 287 -24.55 0.22 3.10
C THR A 287 -24.07 1.29 2.12
N PRO A 288 -24.67 2.50 2.12
CA PRO A 288 -24.16 3.60 1.33
C PRO A 288 -22.68 3.88 1.62
N PRO A 289 -21.85 4.17 0.60
CA PRO A 289 -20.45 4.51 0.81
C PRO A 289 -20.29 5.72 1.74
N LYS A 290 -19.33 5.62 2.65
CA LYS A 290 -18.96 6.72 3.53
C LYS A 290 -18.34 7.85 2.70
N GLN A 291 -18.46 9.07 3.21
CA GLN A 291 -17.82 10.27 2.66
C GLN A 291 -16.81 10.80 3.67
N ARG A 292 -15.74 11.44 3.19
CA ARG A 292 -14.66 12.00 4.02
C ARG A 292 -14.12 11.01 5.05
N TYR A 293 -14.01 9.75 4.65
CA TYR A 293 -13.62 8.64 5.50
C TYR A 293 -12.18 8.21 5.21
N PHE A 294 -11.40 8.07 6.27
CA PHE A 294 -10.03 7.57 6.23
C PHE A 294 -9.79 6.70 7.46
N THR A 295 -9.21 5.50 7.30
CA THR A 295 -8.95 4.56 8.40
C THR A 295 -7.76 3.65 8.08
N GLY A 296 -7.15 3.11 9.13
CA GLY A 296 -6.00 2.22 9.07
C GLY A 296 -5.46 1.96 10.47
N TYR A 297 -4.20 1.57 10.60
CA TYR A 297 -3.54 1.56 11.91
C TYR A 297 -3.15 2.98 12.31
N LEU A 298 -3.82 3.52 13.34
CA LEU A 298 -3.63 4.91 13.74
C LEU A 298 -2.34 5.12 14.52
N MET A 299 -1.51 6.02 14.04
CA MET A 299 -0.28 6.50 14.66
C MET A 299 -0.57 7.82 15.39
N ARG A 300 -0.63 7.78 16.72
CA ARG A 300 -0.98 8.92 17.56
C ARG A 300 0.19 9.35 18.44
N GLY A 301 0.45 10.66 18.53
CA GLY A 301 1.46 11.22 19.42
C GLY A 301 2.90 10.96 19.03
N TYR A 302 3.15 10.51 17.80
CA TYR A 302 4.49 10.27 17.28
C TYR A 302 5.26 11.58 17.08
N ALA A 303 6.53 11.57 17.49
CA ALA A 303 7.46 12.67 17.28
C ALA A 303 8.31 12.44 16.03
N PRO A 304 8.76 13.51 15.35
CA PRO A 304 9.75 13.39 14.29
C PRO A 304 11.04 12.75 14.77
N ASN A 305 11.56 11.78 14.01
CA ASN A 305 12.84 11.17 14.33
C ASN A 305 13.97 12.14 13.95
N ARG A 306 14.75 12.61 14.94
CA ARG A 306 15.84 13.56 14.76
C ARG A 306 17.22 12.88 14.64
N ASN A 307 17.29 11.55 14.67
CA ASN A 307 18.52 10.81 14.39
C ASN A 307 18.81 10.75 12.89
N LYS A 308 19.91 11.33 12.44
CA LYS A 308 20.32 11.40 11.02
C LYS A 308 20.59 10.02 10.38
N ASP A 309 20.94 9.02 11.17
CA ASP A 309 21.19 7.66 10.68
C ASP A 309 19.91 6.85 10.45
N SER A 310 18.77 7.37 10.88
CA SER A 310 17.49 6.71 10.70
C SER A 310 16.90 6.97 9.29
N LYS A 311 16.35 5.95 8.67
CA LYS A 311 15.58 6.12 7.43
C LYS A 311 14.34 7.00 7.60
N TRP A 312 13.89 7.19 8.83
CA TRP A 312 12.78 8.08 9.19
C TRP A 312 13.25 9.45 9.67
N TYR A 313 14.51 9.81 9.44
CA TYR A 313 15.03 11.10 9.84
C TYR A 313 14.20 12.23 9.24
N MET A 314 13.78 13.16 10.08
CA MET A 314 13.04 14.36 9.71
C MET A 314 13.81 15.58 10.23
N PRO A 315 14.44 16.37 9.35
CA PRO A 315 15.18 17.55 9.75
C PRO A 315 14.24 18.62 10.33
N PRO A 316 14.66 19.35 11.38
CA PRO A 316 13.85 20.42 11.98
C PRO A 316 13.46 21.51 10.96
N GLU A 317 14.32 21.79 10.01
CA GLU A 317 14.09 22.81 8.94
C GLU A 317 12.97 22.40 7.97
N LEU A 318 12.73 21.09 7.85
CA LEU A 318 11.68 20.55 7.01
C LEU A 318 10.37 20.41 7.77
N TYR A 319 10.44 20.00 9.03
CA TYR A 319 9.29 19.87 9.93
C TYR A 319 9.67 20.29 11.34
N PRO A 320 9.41 21.56 11.74
CA PRO A 320 9.87 22.11 13.02
C PRO A 320 9.05 21.61 14.22
N SER A 321 7.81 21.19 14.03
CA SER A 321 6.92 20.79 15.13
C SER A 321 7.45 19.57 15.88
N GLU A 322 7.14 19.49 17.16
CA GLU A 322 7.57 18.39 18.04
C GLU A 322 6.79 17.10 17.81
N ARG A 323 5.59 17.18 17.27
CA ARG A 323 4.72 16.00 17.04
C ARG A 323 4.08 16.07 15.67
N TYR A 324 3.87 14.91 15.09
CA TYR A 324 3.07 14.75 13.89
C TYR A 324 1.57 14.82 14.23
N PRO A 325 0.71 15.28 13.30
CA PRO A 325 -0.73 15.04 13.40
C PRO A 325 -1.02 13.53 13.45
N ILE A 326 -2.26 13.14 13.73
CA ILE A 326 -2.66 11.75 13.65
C ILE A 326 -2.56 11.30 12.18
N PHE A 327 -1.92 10.16 11.93
CA PHE A 327 -1.82 9.56 10.61
C PHE A 327 -2.04 8.05 10.69
N CYS A 328 -2.27 7.39 9.57
CA CYS A 328 -2.30 5.93 9.49
C CYS A 328 -0.97 5.40 8.98
N SER A 329 -0.52 4.25 9.47
CA SER A 329 0.70 3.59 8.99
C SER A 329 0.67 3.39 7.48
N GLY A 330 1.76 3.72 6.80
CA GLY A 330 1.91 3.63 5.34
C GLY A 330 1.83 2.22 4.78
N THR A 331 1.96 1.18 5.63
CA THR A 331 1.84 -0.21 5.20
C THR A 331 0.46 -0.57 4.63
N GLY A 332 -0.61 0.13 5.09
CA GLY A 332 -1.93 -0.03 4.50
C GLY A 332 -3.00 0.78 5.21
N TYR A 333 -3.75 1.57 4.44
CA TYR A 333 -4.90 2.35 4.90
C TYR A 333 -5.98 2.43 3.83
N VAL A 334 -7.21 2.71 4.25
CA VAL A 334 -8.40 2.73 3.41
C VAL A 334 -9.09 4.07 3.54
N PHE A 335 -9.62 4.59 2.44
CA PHE A 335 -10.35 5.85 2.41
C PHE A 335 -11.50 5.81 1.39
N SER A 336 -12.48 6.69 1.56
CA SER A 336 -13.56 6.89 0.60
C SER A 336 -13.07 7.59 -0.67
N GLY A 337 -13.67 7.30 -1.81
CA GLY A 337 -13.20 7.77 -3.12
C GLY A 337 -12.99 9.27 -3.23
N ASP A 338 -13.87 10.08 -2.60
CA ASP A 338 -13.78 11.54 -2.54
C ASP A 338 -12.48 12.04 -1.89
N MET A 339 -11.87 11.25 -1.02
CA MET A 339 -10.62 11.61 -0.34
C MET A 339 -9.42 11.66 -1.27
N ALA A 340 -9.44 10.92 -2.38
CA ALA A 340 -8.32 10.89 -3.34
C ALA A 340 -8.07 12.32 -3.90
N GLU A 341 -9.10 12.96 -4.39
CA GLU A 341 -9.02 14.34 -4.89
C GLU A 341 -8.71 15.33 -3.76
N LEU A 342 -9.41 15.24 -2.63
CA LEU A 342 -9.21 16.14 -1.49
C LEU A 342 -7.75 16.12 -0.99
N ILE A 343 -7.16 14.94 -0.81
CA ILE A 343 -5.77 14.80 -0.36
C ILE A 343 -4.81 15.34 -1.43
N TYR A 344 -5.01 14.98 -2.70
CA TYR A 344 -4.17 15.45 -3.78
C TYR A 344 -4.19 16.97 -3.88
N GLN A 345 -5.34 17.61 -3.88
CA GLN A 345 -5.48 19.07 -3.92
C GLN A 345 -4.85 19.76 -2.69
N ALA A 346 -5.05 19.20 -1.49
CA ALA A 346 -4.41 19.72 -0.28
C ALA A 346 -2.87 19.66 -0.40
N SER A 347 -2.32 18.60 -0.99
CA SER A 347 -0.88 18.38 -1.13
C SER A 347 -0.19 19.45 -1.98
N LEU A 348 -0.88 20.03 -2.97
CA LEU A 348 -0.31 21.06 -3.86
C LEU A 348 0.11 22.34 -3.14
N SER A 349 -0.38 22.56 -1.92
CA SER A 349 -0.06 23.72 -1.09
C SER A 349 0.83 23.40 0.11
N ILE A 350 1.22 22.14 0.31
CA ILE A 350 2.02 21.69 1.44
C ILE A 350 3.43 21.31 0.96
N ARG A 351 4.46 21.74 1.71
CA ARG A 351 5.84 21.35 1.46
C ARG A 351 5.99 19.83 1.54
N ARG A 352 6.58 19.22 0.52
CA ARG A 352 6.71 17.77 0.42
C ARG A 352 7.69 17.22 1.47
N LEU A 353 7.26 16.18 2.18
CA LEU A 353 8.07 15.34 3.05
C LEU A 353 8.27 13.97 2.38
N HIS A 354 9.36 13.28 2.75
CA HIS A 354 9.65 11.96 2.21
C HIS A 354 8.92 10.82 2.96
N LEU A 355 8.39 11.09 4.16
CA LEU A 355 7.57 10.13 4.92
C LEU A 355 6.14 10.21 4.41
N GLU A 356 5.77 9.27 3.58
CA GLU A 356 4.52 9.26 2.83
C GLU A 356 3.28 9.29 3.74
N ASP A 357 3.26 8.43 4.75
CA ASP A 357 2.16 8.28 5.70
C ASP A 357 1.97 9.50 6.59
N VAL A 358 3.06 10.06 7.08
CA VAL A 358 3.07 11.35 7.80
C VAL A 358 2.55 12.46 6.91
N TYR A 359 3.00 12.53 5.64
CA TYR A 359 2.58 13.55 4.70
C TYR A 359 1.08 13.50 4.41
N VAL A 360 0.53 12.31 4.21
CA VAL A 360 -0.92 12.12 4.07
C VAL A 360 -1.64 12.57 5.35
N GLY A 361 -1.11 12.26 6.54
CA GLY A 361 -1.64 12.76 7.81
C GLY A 361 -1.66 14.27 7.91
N ILE A 362 -0.64 14.96 7.39
CA ILE A 362 -0.59 16.43 7.32
C ILE A 362 -1.66 16.97 6.35
N CYS A 363 -1.86 16.31 5.21
CA CYS A 363 -2.95 16.67 4.28
C CYS A 363 -4.32 16.52 4.95
N LEU A 364 -4.55 15.44 5.70
CA LEU A 364 -5.78 15.22 6.46
C LEU A 364 -6.00 16.31 7.51
N ALA A 365 -4.97 16.67 8.27
CA ALA A 365 -5.03 17.74 9.26
C ALA A 365 -5.38 19.10 8.61
N LYS A 366 -4.78 19.41 7.45
CA LYS A 366 -5.14 20.62 6.67
C LYS A 366 -6.59 20.62 6.23
N LEU A 367 -7.12 19.47 5.86
CA LEU A 367 -8.53 19.28 5.48
C LEU A 367 -9.48 19.24 6.68
N ARG A 368 -8.95 19.26 7.91
CA ARG A 368 -9.70 19.08 9.17
C ARG A 368 -10.48 17.76 9.17
N ILE A 369 -9.82 16.69 8.75
CA ILE A 369 -10.33 15.32 8.73
C ILE A 369 -9.46 14.48 9.63
N ASP A 370 -10.04 13.97 10.71
CA ASP A 370 -9.35 13.01 11.57
C ASP A 370 -9.55 11.59 11.04
N PRO A 371 -8.48 10.78 10.95
CA PRO A 371 -8.62 9.36 10.63
C PRO A 371 -9.53 8.67 11.65
N ALA A 372 -10.56 7.99 11.16
CA ALA A 372 -11.48 7.23 11.99
C ALA A 372 -10.79 5.98 12.55
N PRO A 373 -10.95 5.66 13.85
CA PRO A 373 -10.44 4.42 14.39
C PRO A 373 -11.17 3.23 13.72
N PRO A 374 -10.46 2.15 13.38
CA PRO A 374 -11.11 0.93 12.91
C PRO A 374 -11.94 0.32 14.06
N PRO A 375 -12.96 -0.50 13.75
CA PRO A 375 -13.79 -1.16 14.77
C PRO A 375 -12.99 -2.01 15.77
N ASN A 376 -11.82 -2.48 15.37
CA ASN A 376 -10.84 -3.20 16.17
C ASN A 376 -9.44 -2.82 15.70
N GLU A 377 -8.56 -2.43 16.61
CA GLU A 377 -7.17 -2.04 16.31
C GLU A 377 -6.35 -3.17 15.67
N PHE A 378 -6.68 -4.42 15.97
CA PHE A 378 -5.99 -5.58 15.36
C PHE A 378 -6.43 -5.90 13.92
N LEU A 379 -7.30 -5.12 13.33
CA LEU A 379 -7.65 -5.28 11.91
C LEU A 379 -6.51 -4.86 10.98
N PHE A 380 -5.81 -3.78 11.30
CA PHE A 380 -4.68 -3.28 10.54
C PHE A 380 -3.38 -3.49 11.32
N ASN A 381 -2.46 -4.29 10.79
CA ASN A 381 -1.20 -4.58 11.45
C ASN A 381 -0.03 -4.17 10.56
N HIS A 382 0.77 -3.20 11.01
CA HIS A 382 2.00 -2.77 10.35
C HIS A 382 3.23 -3.62 10.73
N TRP A 383 2.99 -4.71 11.46
CA TRP A 383 3.99 -5.73 11.81
C TRP A 383 3.55 -7.11 11.31
N ARG A 384 4.49 -8.06 11.39
CA ARG A 384 4.20 -9.46 11.07
C ARG A 384 3.34 -10.08 12.17
N VAL A 385 2.14 -10.53 11.81
CA VAL A 385 1.29 -11.36 12.68
C VAL A 385 1.65 -12.83 12.47
N SER A 386 1.89 -13.57 13.54
CA SER A 386 2.10 -15.03 13.45
C SER A 386 0.91 -15.70 12.80
N TYR A 387 1.15 -16.47 11.72
CA TYR A 387 0.10 -17.06 10.92
C TYR A 387 -0.70 -18.11 11.69
N SER A 388 -2.00 -18.02 11.60
CA SER A 388 -2.97 -19.10 11.74
C SER A 388 -4.20 -18.75 10.91
N SER A 389 -4.87 -19.74 10.34
CA SER A 389 -6.08 -19.51 9.53
C SER A 389 -7.12 -18.70 10.30
N CYS A 390 -7.31 -18.99 11.60
CA CYS A 390 -8.25 -18.28 12.45
C CYS A 390 -7.89 -16.79 12.64
N LYS A 391 -6.61 -16.44 12.89
CA LYS A 391 -6.21 -15.03 13.01
C LYS A 391 -6.38 -14.31 11.68
N TYR A 392 -5.92 -14.93 10.59
CA TYR A 392 -5.92 -14.32 9.26
C TYR A 392 -7.31 -14.22 8.63
N SER A 393 -8.29 -15.00 9.11
CA SER A 393 -9.69 -14.83 8.71
C SER A 393 -10.38 -13.65 9.42
N HIS A 394 -9.73 -12.99 10.40
CA HIS A 394 -10.30 -11.90 11.20
C HIS A 394 -9.44 -10.64 11.25
N LEU A 395 -8.38 -10.54 10.46
CA LEU A 395 -7.60 -9.32 10.26
C LEU A 395 -7.73 -8.84 8.81
N ILE A 396 -7.37 -7.58 8.56
CA ILE A 396 -7.30 -7.00 7.21
C ILE A 396 -5.86 -7.05 6.71
N THR A 397 -4.88 -6.57 7.49
CA THR A 397 -3.49 -6.51 7.05
C THR A 397 -2.52 -7.21 7.98
N SER A 398 -1.43 -7.75 7.42
CA SER A 398 -0.21 -8.17 8.11
C SER A 398 0.99 -7.93 7.21
N HIS A 399 2.10 -7.44 7.74
CA HIS A 399 3.26 -6.92 7.01
C HIS A 399 4.40 -7.94 6.88
N GLN A 400 5.40 -7.64 6.03
CA GLN A 400 6.65 -8.39 5.83
C GLN A 400 6.46 -9.78 5.22
N PHE A 401 5.73 -9.86 4.11
CA PHE A 401 5.56 -11.09 3.35
C PHE A 401 6.51 -11.17 2.16
N GLN A 402 7.13 -12.34 2.00
CA GLN A 402 7.77 -12.71 0.74
C GLN A 402 6.72 -13.29 -0.23
N PRO A 403 6.89 -13.15 -1.56
CA PRO A 403 5.90 -13.58 -2.54
C PRO A 403 5.44 -15.03 -2.38
N ASN A 404 6.39 -15.97 -2.19
CA ASN A 404 6.08 -17.40 -2.02
C ASN A 404 5.32 -17.70 -0.72
N GLU A 405 5.63 -16.97 0.36
CA GLU A 405 4.89 -17.08 1.62
C GLU A 405 3.46 -16.56 1.48
N LEU A 406 3.29 -15.45 0.77
CA LEU A 406 2.00 -14.85 0.51
C LEU A 406 1.08 -15.84 -0.19
N ILE A 407 1.54 -16.48 -1.28
CA ILE A 407 0.80 -17.50 -2.01
C ILE A 407 0.47 -18.69 -1.09
N LYS A 408 1.45 -19.20 -0.35
CA LYS A 408 1.27 -20.34 0.57
C LYS A 408 0.19 -20.06 1.62
N TYR A 409 0.25 -18.91 2.28
CA TYR A 409 -0.68 -18.60 3.36
C TYR A 409 -2.06 -18.22 2.83
N TRP A 410 -2.12 -17.56 1.69
CA TRP A 410 -3.38 -17.29 0.99
C TRP A 410 -4.11 -18.59 0.64
N ASN A 411 -3.45 -19.51 -0.04
CA ASN A 411 -4.03 -20.80 -0.45
C ASN A 411 -4.49 -21.61 0.77
N HIS A 412 -3.69 -21.63 1.85
CA HIS A 412 -4.06 -22.30 3.08
C HIS A 412 -5.29 -21.64 3.74
N LEU A 413 -5.37 -20.29 3.74
CA LEU A 413 -6.53 -19.58 4.28
C LEU A 413 -7.79 -19.90 3.47
N GLN A 414 -7.72 -19.84 2.14
CA GLN A 414 -8.86 -20.12 1.26
C GLN A 414 -9.34 -21.57 1.40
N SER A 415 -8.45 -22.54 1.48
CA SER A 415 -8.79 -23.96 1.70
C SER A 415 -9.46 -24.22 3.05
N ASN A 416 -9.21 -23.36 4.05
CA ASN A 416 -9.76 -23.50 5.41
C ASN A 416 -10.85 -22.46 5.72
N LYS A 417 -11.36 -21.73 4.74
CA LYS A 417 -12.25 -20.59 4.94
C LYS A 417 -13.45 -20.88 5.83
N HIS A 418 -14.11 -22.01 5.63
CA HIS A 418 -15.31 -22.38 6.40
C HIS A 418 -14.99 -22.90 7.81
N ASN A 419 -13.75 -23.32 8.05
CA ASN A 419 -13.34 -23.98 9.30
C ASN A 419 -12.09 -23.33 9.92
N ALA A 420 -11.83 -22.08 9.61
CA ALA A 420 -10.59 -21.39 9.94
C ALA A 420 -10.21 -21.46 11.44
N CYS A 421 -11.19 -21.48 12.35
CA CYS A 421 -10.97 -21.49 13.81
C CYS A 421 -11.18 -22.83 14.49
N ILE A 422 -11.71 -23.86 13.81
CA ILE A 422 -12.03 -25.17 14.45
C ILE A 422 -10.76 -25.87 14.94
N ASN A 423 -9.68 -25.82 14.20
CA ASN A 423 -8.43 -26.48 14.57
C ASN A 423 -7.72 -25.84 15.77
N MET A 424 -7.93 -24.54 16.02
CA MET A 424 -7.38 -23.89 17.23
C MET A 424 -8.00 -24.42 18.52
N ALA A 425 -9.28 -24.75 18.51
CA ALA A 425 -9.94 -25.38 19.67
C ALA A 425 -9.36 -26.78 19.93
N LYS A 426 -9.11 -27.55 18.87
CA LYS A 426 -8.50 -28.90 18.98
C LYS A 426 -7.05 -28.81 19.46
N GLU A 427 -6.23 -27.88 18.94
CA GLU A 427 -4.86 -27.68 19.39
C GLU A 427 -4.75 -27.17 20.83
N LYS A 428 -5.61 -26.22 21.24
CA LYS A 428 -5.67 -25.78 22.65
C LYS A 428 -6.04 -26.93 23.56
N ASN A 429 -7.02 -27.75 23.20
CA ASN A 429 -7.42 -28.91 23.98
C ASN A 429 -6.35 -30.00 24.02
N ALA A 430 -5.63 -30.23 22.91
CA ALA A 430 -4.50 -31.16 22.86
C ALA A 430 -3.34 -30.68 23.74
N ARG A 431 -2.95 -29.40 23.67
CA ARG A 431 -1.91 -28.80 24.53
C ARG A 431 -2.33 -28.79 26.00
N TYR A 432 -3.59 -28.53 26.30
CA TYR A 432 -4.12 -28.59 27.67
C TYR A 432 -4.07 -30.02 28.22
N ARG A 433 -4.48 -31.05 27.43
CA ARG A 433 -4.37 -32.46 27.79
C ARG A 433 -2.92 -32.88 27.99
N HIS A 434 -1.98 -32.47 27.09
CA HIS A 434 -0.56 -32.78 27.21
C HIS A 434 0.03 -32.22 28.51
N ARG A 435 -0.22 -30.94 28.82
CA ARG A 435 0.22 -30.32 30.09
C ARG A 435 -0.38 -31.00 31.32
N LYS A 436 -1.63 -31.38 31.27
CA LYS A 436 -2.28 -32.08 32.39
C LYS A 436 -1.70 -33.48 32.62
N PHE A 437 -1.27 -34.17 31.57
CA PHE A 437 -0.63 -35.48 31.68
C PHE A 437 0.83 -35.41 32.15
N HIS A 438 1.53 -34.32 31.91
CA HIS A 438 2.95 -34.14 32.27
C HIS A 438 3.21 -33.26 33.49
N GLY A 439 2.16 -32.89 34.24
CA GLY A 439 2.28 -32.23 35.54
C GLY A 439 2.86 -30.82 35.54
N GLU A 440 2.93 -30.16 34.37
CA GLU A 440 3.41 -28.77 34.28
C GLU A 440 2.34 -27.79 34.81
N ARG A 441 2.68 -27.00 35.83
CA ARG A 441 1.82 -25.95 36.34
C ARG A 441 1.70 -24.82 35.29
N PRO A 442 0.54 -24.16 35.17
CA PRO A 442 0.41 -22.97 34.34
C PRO A 442 1.32 -21.84 34.85
N PRO A 443 1.84 -21.00 33.94
CA PRO A 443 2.67 -19.83 34.29
C PRO A 443 1.87 -18.80 35.08
#